data_494fb2d62b3c59102a24253e38aa49f6
#
_entry.id   494fb2d62b3c59102a24253e38aa49f6
#
_cell.length_a   1.000
_cell.length_b   1.000
_cell.length_c   1.000
_cell.angle_alpha   90.00
_cell.angle_beta   90.00
_cell.angle_gamma   90.00
#
_symmetry.space_group_name_H-M   'P 1'
#
loop_
_entity.id
_entity.type
_entity.pdbx_description
1 polymer ?
#
loop_
_entity_poly.entity_id
_entity_poly.type
_entity_poly.pdbx_seq_one_letter_code
_entity_poly.pdbx_strand_id
1 'polypeptide(L)'
;MRSAVSIGPGSSSGGFAAYFGDMEGQVHAVDALTGRALWKVKVDTHPWARITGAVQLYEGRLYVPVTAIEEAAAANPKYECCTSRGSLLALDAQTGKQLWKTYVIPSAPRRTRRKASGTQLWGPSGGGVWSAPTIDPKRRLVYVATGNQFSDPEEGFTDSVVAIAIASGKIAWGRKLLKGDLWNIGCISSDKEGCPKVEGPDFDFGSSAILHTLSSGHQVLLAGQKSGVLHILDPDKRGAVIRQVRVGKGSIGGGIEWGPASDKDKVYTAVSDIDFTNPEAGGGLIATQIATGEQVWRVPAPKPPCLGEKGCSAAQPAAVTVIPGAVFSGSLDGHLRVYATADGKLLWDLDTRKPFSTVNNVTGKGGSMNGAGPTIVGGMLFVNSGYDFGGTAPGNVLLAFSVDGR
;
A
#
# COMPACT_ATOMS: atom_id res chain seq x y z
N MET A 1 7.10 12.53 -0.02
CA MET A 1 6.25 11.75 -0.95
C MET A 1 6.44 10.28 -0.63
N ARG A 2 5.37 9.49 -0.62
CA ARG A 2 5.40 8.07 -0.26
C ARG A 2 5.06 7.15 -1.44
N SER A 3 4.51 7.71 -2.51
CA SER A 3 4.02 6.98 -3.67
C SER A 3 4.96 7.11 -4.88
N ALA A 4 4.83 6.18 -5.82
CA ALA A 4 5.48 6.29 -7.12
C ALA A 4 4.92 7.47 -7.93
N VAL A 5 5.70 7.93 -8.89
CA VAL A 5 5.34 8.99 -9.85
C VAL A 5 4.81 8.34 -11.13
N SER A 6 3.67 8.82 -11.63
CA SER A 6 3.19 8.47 -12.97
C SER A 6 3.68 9.49 -14.00
N ILE A 7 4.13 9.00 -15.12
CA ILE A 7 4.61 9.86 -16.23
C ILE A 7 3.75 9.60 -17.47
N GLY A 8 3.37 10.67 -18.17
CA GLY A 8 2.62 10.58 -19.39
C GLY A 8 2.66 11.88 -20.19
N PRO A 9 1.94 11.95 -21.34
CA PRO A 9 1.90 13.14 -22.20
C PRO A 9 1.53 14.39 -21.40
N GLY A 10 2.31 15.46 -21.55
CA GLY A 10 2.06 16.78 -20.94
C GLY A 10 1.06 17.61 -21.74
N SER A 11 0.63 18.72 -21.14
CA SER A 11 -0.57 19.46 -21.57
C SER A 11 -0.45 20.28 -22.86
N SER A 12 0.70 20.58 -23.45
CA SER A 12 0.66 21.57 -24.55
C SER A 12 1.86 21.69 -25.49
N SER A 13 2.93 20.93 -25.32
CA SER A 13 4.13 21.10 -26.15
C SER A 13 4.82 19.80 -26.58
N GLY A 14 4.11 18.68 -26.56
CA GLY A 14 4.70 17.38 -26.92
C GLY A 14 5.67 16.79 -25.88
N GLY A 15 5.79 17.40 -24.69
CA GLY A 15 6.58 16.93 -23.57
C GLY A 15 5.84 15.95 -22.66
N PHE A 16 6.54 15.47 -21.64
CA PHE A 16 5.96 14.61 -20.61
C PHE A 16 5.70 15.38 -19.32
N ALA A 17 4.63 15.01 -18.63
CA ALA A 17 4.35 15.46 -17.26
C ALA A 17 4.53 14.32 -16.27
N ALA A 18 5.01 14.66 -15.08
CA ALA A 18 5.10 13.78 -13.93
C ALA A 18 3.98 14.16 -12.93
N TYR A 19 3.24 13.14 -12.49
CA TYR A 19 2.09 13.28 -11.60
C TYR A 19 2.33 12.53 -10.31
N PHE A 20 2.05 13.17 -9.18
CA PHE A 20 2.21 12.55 -7.85
C PHE A 20 1.30 13.18 -6.81
N GLY A 21 1.01 12.43 -5.76
CA GLY A 21 0.28 12.92 -4.59
C GLY A 21 1.19 13.25 -3.42
N ASP A 22 0.69 14.03 -2.48
CA ASP A 22 1.41 14.38 -1.25
C ASP A 22 0.63 14.07 0.03
N MET A 23 1.31 14.28 1.17
CA MET A 23 0.76 14.07 2.50
C MET A 23 -0.19 15.18 2.97
N GLU A 24 -0.44 16.18 2.14
CA GLU A 24 -1.44 17.24 2.37
C GLU A 24 -2.72 17.01 1.54
N GLY A 25 -2.83 15.88 0.84
CA GLY A 25 -3.96 15.58 -0.01
C GLY A 25 -3.99 16.41 -1.29
N GLN A 26 -2.82 16.78 -1.83
CA GLN A 26 -2.69 17.52 -3.07
C GLN A 26 -2.11 16.63 -4.17
N VAL A 27 -2.60 16.80 -5.39
CA VAL A 27 -2.02 16.22 -6.60
C VAL A 27 -1.25 17.30 -7.34
N HIS A 28 -0.06 16.96 -7.75
CA HIS A 28 0.84 17.81 -8.50
C HIS A 28 1.03 17.26 -9.90
N ALA A 29 1.06 18.15 -10.89
CA ALA A 29 1.59 17.90 -12.22
C ALA A 29 2.77 18.83 -12.45
N VAL A 30 3.89 18.28 -12.84
CA VAL A 30 5.08 19.04 -13.20
C VAL A 30 5.59 18.59 -14.56
N ASP A 31 6.21 19.49 -15.29
CA ASP A 31 6.95 19.15 -16.50
C ASP A 31 8.07 18.16 -16.11
N ALA A 32 8.08 16.99 -16.75
CA ALA A 32 8.95 15.90 -16.33
C ALA A 32 10.44 16.15 -16.61
N LEU A 33 10.75 17.08 -17.52
CA LEU A 33 12.14 17.42 -17.86
C LEU A 33 12.69 18.56 -16.99
N THR A 34 11.88 19.57 -16.74
CA THR A 34 12.32 20.82 -16.08
C THR A 34 11.90 20.93 -14.62
N GLY A 35 10.95 20.10 -14.16
CA GLY A 35 10.34 20.19 -12.83
C GLY A 35 9.39 21.39 -12.66
N ARG A 36 9.15 22.20 -13.71
CA ARG A 36 8.23 23.35 -13.66
C ARG A 36 6.80 22.89 -13.37
N ALA A 37 6.18 23.51 -12.35
CA ALA A 37 4.79 23.23 -12.02
C ALA A 37 3.87 23.55 -13.20
N LEU A 38 3.01 22.59 -13.56
CA LEU A 38 1.95 22.74 -14.55
C LEU A 38 0.63 23.09 -13.87
N TRP A 39 0.24 22.29 -12.90
CA TRP A 39 -0.91 22.54 -12.02
C TRP A 39 -0.77 21.78 -10.70
N LYS A 40 -1.57 22.21 -9.71
CA LYS A 40 -1.67 21.60 -8.39
C LYS A 40 -3.10 21.72 -7.91
N VAL A 41 -3.66 20.66 -7.34
CA VAL A 41 -5.05 20.64 -6.86
C VAL A 41 -5.17 19.86 -5.55
N LYS A 42 -5.92 20.41 -4.60
CA LYS A 42 -6.32 19.70 -3.38
C LYS A 42 -7.56 18.86 -3.67
N VAL A 43 -7.50 17.55 -3.44
CA VAL A 43 -8.55 16.60 -3.83
C VAL A 43 -9.51 16.25 -2.69
N ASP A 44 -9.16 16.63 -1.47
CA ASP A 44 -10.03 16.47 -0.30
C ASP A 44 -9.83 17.62 0.70
N THR A 45 -10.90 18.11 1.31
CA THR A 45 -10.87 19.20 2.28
C THR A 45 -10.66 18.72 3.71
N HIS A 46 -10.78 17.42 3.97
CA HIS A 46 -10.59 16.89 5.31
C HIS A 46 -9.13 17.09 5.76
N PRO A 47 -8.88 17.62 6.98
CA PRO A 47 -7.52 17.98 7.42
C PRO A 47 -6.57 16.79 7.53
N TRP A 48 -7.10 15.60 7.74
CA TRP A 48 -6.34 14.36 7.83
C TRP A 48 -6.23 13.60 6.50
N ALA A 49 -6.83 14.10 5.41
CA ALA A 49 -6.73 13.46 4.11
C ALA A 49 -5.30 13.44 3.58
N ARG A 50 -4.90 12.31 2.99
CA ARG A 50 -3.54 12.06 2.46
C ARG A 50 -3.63 11.31 1.14
N ILE A 51 -2.61 11.45 0.32
CA ILE A 51 -2.39 10.62 -0.86
C ILE A 51 -1.11 9.83 -0.62
N THR A 52 -1.25 8.55 -0.30
CA THR A 52 -0.13 7.65 0.01
C THR A 52 0.08 6.60 -1.07
N GLY A 53 -0.96 6.25 -1.83
CA GLY A 53 -0.87 5.40 -3.01
C GLY A 53 -0.44 6.18 -4.25
N ALA A 54 0.22 5.52 -5.20
CA ALA A 54 0.57 6.13 -6.46
C ALA A 54 -0.68 6.50 -7.27
N VAL A 55 -0.71 7.69 -7.85
CA VAL A 55 -1.73 8.06 -8.83
C VAL A 55 -1.51 7.23 -10.09
N GLN A 56 -2.58 6.83 -10.79
CA GLN A 56 -2.49 6.06 -12.03
C GLN A 56 -2.99 6.88 -13.20
N LEU A 57 -2.16 6.99 -14.24
CA LEU A 57 -2.53 7.66 -15.48
C LEU A 57 -3.04 6.64 -16.49
N TYR A 58 -4.26 6.84 -16.99
CA TYR A 58 -4.84 6.03 -18.05
C TYR A 58 -5.82 6.86 -18.91
N GLU A 59 -5.66 6.84 -20.22
CA GLU A 59 -6.52 7.56 -21.19
C GLU A 59 -6.77 9.04 -20.82
N GLY A 60 -5.69 9.78 -20.51
CA GLY A 60 -5.76 11.20 -20.17
C GLY A 60 -6.41 11.51 -18.81
N ARG A 61 -6.63 10.52 -17.98
CA ARG A 61 -7.20 10.66 -16.63
C ARG A 61 -6.22 10.18 -15.57
N LEU A 62 -6.19 10.87 -14.45
CA LEU A 62 -5.47 10.46 -13.25
C LEU A 62 -6.46 9.87 -12.26
N TYR A 63 -6.25 8.62 -11.86
CA TYR A 63 -6.99 7.96 -10.80
C TYR A 63 -6.23 8.12 -9.50
N VAL A 64 -6.82 8.88 -8.58
CA VAL A 64 -6.16 9.34 -7.35
C VAL A 64 -6.77 8.64 -6.14
N PRO A 65 -6.01 7.77 -5.46
CA PRO A 65 -6.45 7.14 -4.23
C PRO A 65 -6.31 8.12 -3.06
N VAL A 66 -7.33 8.22 -2.23
CA VAL A 66 -7.33 9.09 -1.05
C VAL A 66 -7.58 8.27 0.21
N THR A 67 -6.70 8.45 1.17
CA THR A 67 -6.81 7.92 2.53
C THR A 67 -6.82 9.05 3.55
N ALA A 68 -6.90 8.70 4.82
CA ALA A 68 -6.70 9.63 5.94
C ALA A 68 -5.91 8.93 7.04
N ILE A 69 -5.22 9.74 7.85
CA ILE A 69 -4.56 9.29 9.09
C ILE A 69 -5.33 9.77 10.32
N GLU A 70 -6.65 9.98 10.19
CA GLU A 70 -7.51 10.46 11.27
C GLU A 70 -7.59 9.47 12.44
N GLU A 71 -7.39 8.18 12.16
CA GLU A 71 -7.31 7.14 13.19
C GLU A 71 -6.29 7.46 14.28
N ALA A 72 -5.16 8.10 13.90
CA ALA A 72 -4.12 8.51 14.85
C ALA A 72 -4.58 9.65 15.77
N ALA A 73 -5.47 10.53 15.27
CA ALA A 73 -6.02 11.61 16.07
C ALA A 73 -6.93 11.12 17.20
N ALA A 74 -7.46 9.89 17.09
CA ALA A 74 -8.26 9.25 18.13
C ALA A 74 -7.49 9.02 19.44
N ALA A 75 -6.15 9.07 19.42
CA ALA A 75 -5.32 9.07 20.61
C ALA A 75 -5.60 10.27 21.55
N ASN A 76 -6.07 11.39 20.98
CA ASN A 76 -6.46 12.56 21.78
C ASN A 76 -7.89 12.35 22.33
N PRO A 77 -8.08 12.28 23.67
CA PRO A 77 -9.39 12.05 24.27
C PRO A 77 -10.42 13.14 23.95
N LYS A 78 -9.96 14.35 23.59
CA LYS A 78 -10.82 15.48 23.22
C LYS A 78 -11.14 15.55 21.72
N TYR A 79 -10.56 14.67 20.91
CA TYR A 79 -10.82 14.65 19.48
C TYR A 79 -12.18 14.00 19.16
N GLU A 80 -12.99 14.71 18.37
CA GLU A 80 -14.29 14.22 17.90
C GLU A 80 -14.11 13.25 16.71
N CYS A 81 -13.59 12.08 17.00
CA CYS A 81 -13.33 11.05 15.98
C CYS A 81 -14.63 10.36 15.52
N CYS A 82 -14.81 9.93 14.25
CA CYS A 82 -14.00 10.23 13.09
C CYS A 82 -14.92 10.58 11.91
N THR A 83 -14.46 11.38 10.97
CA THR A 83 -15.29 11.89 9.87
C THR A 83 -14.68 11.70 8.48
N SER A 84 -13.43 11.26 8.38
CA SER A 84 -12.80 11.00 7.10
C SER A 84 -13.37 9.76 6.41
N ARG A 85 -13.37 9.78 5.07
CA ARG A 85 -13.78 8.64 4.24
C ARG A 85 -12.80 8.45 3.11
N GLY A 86 -12.33 7.21 2.95
CA GLY A 86 -11.54 6.81 1.80
C GLY A 86 -12.28 7.00 0.49
N SER A 87 -11.58 7.40 -0.55
CA SER A 87 -12.19 7.67 -1.85
C SER A 87 -11.22 7.41 -3.00
N LEU A 88 -11.79 7.21 -4.19
CA LEU A 88 -11.08 7.29 -5.47
C LEU A 88 -11.63 8.45 -6.27
N LEU A 89 -10.74 9.25 -6.87
CA LEU A 89 -11.10 10.32 -7.80
C LEU A 89 -10.56 10.03 -9.19
N ALA A 90 -11.25 10.56 -10.21
CA ALA A 90 -10.64 10.79 -11.51
C ALA A 90 -10.46 12.28 -11.75
N LEU A 91 -9.25 12.67 -12.15
CA LEU A 91 -8.94 14.02 -12.60
C LEU A 91 -8.61 14.01 -14.08
N ASP A 92 -8.93 15.06 -14.79
CA ASP A 92 -8.37 15.34 -16.10
C ASP A 92 -6.87 15.60 -15.97
N ALA A 93 -6.04 14.84 -16.68
CA ALA A 93 -4.59 14.89 -16.51
C ALA A 93 -3.96 16.18 -16.99
N GLN A 94 -4.61 16.90 -17.94
CA GLN A 94 -4.09 18.15 -18.47
C GLN A 94 -4.36 19.34 -17.55
N THR A 95 -5.53 19.33 -16.90
CA THR A 95 -6.04 20.50 -16.18
C THR A 95 -6.12 20.32 -14.66
N GLY A 96 -6.05 19.08 -14.17
CA GLY A 96 -6.30 18.76 -12.76
C GLY A 96 -7.78 18.84 -12.37
N LYS A 97 -8.70 19.11 -13.32
CA LYS A 97 -10.14 19.22 -13.03
C LYS A 97 -10.69 17.87 -12.59
N GLN A 98 -11.43 17.85 -11.48
CA GLN A 98 -12.12 16.67 -11.00
C GLN A 98 -13.25 16.28 -11.98
N LEU A 99 -13.20 15.04 -12.46
CA LEU A 99 -14.23 14.44 -13.32
C LEU A 99 -15.31 13.74 -12.50
N TRP A 100 -14.88 12.97 -11.48
CA TRP A 100 -15.74 12.31 -10.50
C TRP A 100 -14.96 11.99 -9.22
N LYS A 101 -15.70 11.76 -8.12
CA LYS A 101 -15.18 11.27 -6.82
C LYS A 101 -16.13 10.23 -6.26
N THR A 102 -15.58 9.11 -5.78
CA THR A 102 -16.34 7.99 -5.25
C THR A 102 -15.82 7.63 -3.86
N TYR A 103 -16.66 7.73 -2.85
CA TYR A 103 -16.36 7.27 -1.51
C TYR A 103 -16.62 5.77 -1.39
N VAL A 104 -15.73 5.04 -0.70
CA VAL A 104 -15.92 3.61 -0.43
C VAL A 104 -16.91 3.35 0.70
N ILE A 105 -17.12 4.34 1.58
CA ILE A 105 -18.23 4.41 2.52
C ILE A 105 -19.20 5.47 1.98
N PRO A 106 -20.35 5.07 1.38
CA PRO A 106 -21.26 6.03 0.73
C PRO A 106 -21.90 7.02 1.70
N SER A 107 -22.27 6.55 2.92
CA SER A 107 -22.94 7.38 3.93
C SER A 107 -22.00 8.46 4.48
N ALA A 108 -22.50 9.69 4.60
CA ALA A 108 -21.76 10.73 5.29
C ALA A 108 -21.69 10.43 6.80
N PRO A 109 -20.59 10.79 7.47
CA PRO A 109 -20.48 10.65 8.91
C PRO A 109 -21.59 11.42 9.64
N ARG A 110 -22.14 10.81 10.68
CA ARG A 110 -23.16 11.40 11.56
C ARG A 110 -22.75 11.26 13.02
N ARG A 111 -23.37 12.04 13.89
CA ARG A 111 -23.14 11.89 15.34
C ARG A 111 -23.56 10.50 15.79
N THR A 112 -22.67 9.86 16.56
CA THR A 112 -22.93 8.55 17.15
C THR A 112 -23.06 8.68 18.67
N ARG A 113 -22.13 8.19 19.46
CA ARG A 113 -22.13 8.25 20.92
C ARG A 113 -21.26 9.42 21.44
N ARG A 114 -21.37 9.69 22.72
CA ARG A 114 -20.45 10.58 23.44
C ARG A 114 -19.56 9.74 24.37
N LYS A 115 -18.32 10.20 24.56
CA LYS A 115 -17.45 9.74 25.64
C LYS A 115 -17.98 10.23 27.00
N ALA A 116 -17.52 9.65 28.11
CA ALA A 116 -17.85 10.12 29.47
C ALA A 116 -17.42 11.58 29.67
N SER A 117 -16.34 12.00 29.02
CA SER A 117 -15.88 13.40 28.98
C SER A 117 -16.83 14.38 28.26
N GLY A 118 -17.88 13.90 27.61
CA GLY A 118 -18.80 14.69 26.78
C GLY A 118 -18.35 14.84 25.32
N THR A 119 -17.14 14.40 24.94
CA THR A 119 -16.63 14.48 23.57
C THR A 119 -17.52 13.71 22.59
N GLN A 120 -18.00 14.37 21.54
CA GLN A 120 -18.85 13.76 20.52
C GLN A 120 -18.04 12.83 19.61
N LEU A 121 -18.54 11.63 19.34
CA LEU A 121 -18.00 10.74 18.34
C LEU A 121 -18.88 10.72 17.09
N TRP A 122 -18.23 10.46 15.95
CA TRP A 122 -18.86 10.48 14.62
C TRP A 122 -18.58 9.18 13.87
N GLY A 123 -19.39 8.88 12.85
CA GLY A 123 -19.21 7.77 11.94
C GLY A 123 -20.40 7.57 11.01
N PRO A 124 -20.31 6.67 10.02
CA PRO A 124 -19.14 5.82 9.75
C PRO A 124 -17.97 6.60 9.15
N SER A 125 -16.73 6.12 9.35
CA SER A 125 -15.51 6.72 8.81
C SER A 125 -14.43 5.66 8.57
N GLY A 126 -13.37 6.00 7.84
CA GLY A 126 -12.29 5.07 7.48
C GLY A 126 -12.39 4.59 6.03
N GLY A 127 -12.01 3.35 5.77
CA GLY A 127 -11.99 2.77 4.43
C GLY A 127 -10.96 3.42 3.52
N GLY A 128 -9.81 3.80 4.04
CA GLY A 128 -8.75 4.48 3.30
C GLY A 128 -8.35 3.72 2.03
N VAL A 129 -8.23 4.43 0.89
CA VAL A 129 -7.60 3.90 -0.32
C VAL A 129 -6.16 4.39 -0.31
N TRP A 130 -5.25 3.58 0.24
CA TRP A 130 -3.88 4.01 0.49
C TRP A 130 -2.81 3.29 -0.35
N SER A 131 -3.26 2.42 -1.25
CA SER A 131 -2.46 1.79 -2.31
C SER A 131 -2.83 2.31 -3.70
N ALA A 132 -1.99 2.01 -4.70
CA ALA A 132 -2.25 2.42 -6.07
C ALA A 132 -3.48 1.71 -6.66
N PRO A 133 -4.35 2.41 -7.40
CA PRO A 133 -5.44 1.79 -8.14
C PRO A 133 -4.91 0.90 -9.27
N THR A 134 -5.60 -0.18 -9.58
CA THR A 134 -5.26 -1.09 -10.67
C THR A 134 -6.24 -0.92 -11.83
N ILE A 135 -5.73 -0.57 -13.00
CA ILE A 135 -6.56 -0.36 -14.20
C ILE A 135 -6.83 -1.69 -14.91
N ASP A 136 -8.08 -1.93 -15.23
CA ASP A 136 -8.53 -3.04 -16.10
C ASP A 136 -9.12 -2.48 -17.39
N PRO A 137 -8.33 -2.39 -18.45
CA PRO A 137 -8.80 -1.90 -19.74
C PRO A 137 -9.89 -2.76 -20.36
N LYS A 138 -9.81 -4.09 -20.17
CA LYS A 138 -10.74 -5.06 -20.76
C LYS A 138 -12.16 -4.88 -20.22
N ARG A 139 -12.29 -4.70 -18.89
CA ARG A 139 -13.59 -4.56 -18.23
C ARG A 139 -13.99 -3.10 -18.03
N ARG A 140 -13.14 -2.16 -18.40
CA ARG A 140 -13.32 -0.71 -18.18
C ARG A 140 -13.54 -0.38 -16.69
N LEU A 141 -12.76 -1.04 -15.83
CA LEU A 141 -12.84 -0.92 -14.38
C LEU A 141 -11.50 -0.44 -13.80
N VAL A 142 -11.59 0.19 -12.63
CA VAL A 142 -10.47 0.45 -11.74
C VAL A 142 -10.71 -0.33 -10.46
N TYR A 143 -9.75 -1.11 -10.04
CA TYR A 143 -9.80 -1.81 -8.75
C TYR A 143 -9.04 -1.02 -7.69
N VAL A 144 -9.62 -0.90 -6.52
CA VAL A 144 -8.97 -0.38 -5.31
C VAL A 144 -9.11 -1.37 -4.16
N ALA A 145 -8.08 -1.43 -3.34
CA ALA A 145 -8.09 -2.13 -2.08
C ALA A 145 -8.26 -1.11 -0.95
N THR A 146 -9.03 -1.45 0.08
CA THR A 146 -9.45 -0.49 1.10
C THR A 146 -9.01 -0.92 2.49
N GLY A 147 -8.73 0.06 3.33
CA GLY A 147 -8.42 -0.14 4.73
C GLY A 147 -9.65 -0.39 5.59
N ASN A 148 -9.40 -0.55 6.88
CA ASN A 148 -10.37 -0.79 7.93
C ASN A 148 -11.32 0.39 8.14
N GLN A 149 -12.29 0.20 9.00
CA GLN A 149 -13.19 1.26 9.44
C GLN A 149 -12.72 1.86 10.77
N PHE A 150 -12.78 3.21 10.91
CA PHE A 150 -12.28 3.91 12.10
C PHE A 150 -13.34 4.09 13.19
N SER A 151 -14.62 4.04 12.84
CA SER A 151 -15.71 4.32 13.79
C SER A 151 -17.04 3.65 13.40
N ASP A 152 -17.88 3.42 14.42
CA ASP A 152 -19.24 2.90 14.27
C ASP A 152 -20.16 3.84 13.43
N PRO A 153 -21.20 3.28 12.75
CA PRO A 153 -21.49 1.86 12.54
C PRO A 153 -20.68 1.26 11.38
N GLU A 154 -20.54 -0.08 11.31
CA GLU A 154 -19.92 -0.73 10.16
C GLU A 154 -20.75 -0.53 8.90
N GLU A 155 -20.18 0.15 7.90
CA GLU A 155 -20.83 0.45 6.64
C GLU A 155 -19.84 0.45 5.46
N GLY A 156 -20.37 0.26 4.25
CA GLY A 156 -19.61 0.41 3.01
C GLY A 156 -18.62 -0.71 2.74
N PHE A 157 -17.61 -0.36 1.96
CA PHE A 157 -16.60 -1.29 1.45
C PHE A 157 -15.25 -1.04 2.12
N THR A 158 -15.19 -1.23 3.44
CA THR A 158 -13.93 -1.34 4.20
C THR A 158 -13.42 -2.78 4.11
N ASP A 159 -12.11 -3.00 4.21
CA ASP A 159 -11.46 -4.32 4.10
C ASP A 159 -11.92 -5.09 2.86
N SER A 160 -11.90 -4.38 1.73
CA SER A 160 -12.54 -4.80 0.50
C SER A 160 -11.64 -4.62 -0.71
N VAL A 161 -11.94 -5.39 -1.76
CA VAL A 161 -11.58 -5.03 -3.13
C VAL A 161 -12.81 -4.45 -3.81
N VAL A 162 -12.69 -3.24 -4.36
CA VAL A 162 -13.79 -2.50 -4.97
C VAL A 162 -13.48 -2.21 -6.43
N ALA A 163 -14.42 -2.54 -7.31
CA ALA A 163 -14.35 -2.23 -8.74
C ALA A 163 -15.21 -1.02 -9.07
N ILE A 164 -14.60 -0.03 -9.69
CA ILE A 164 -15.21 1.26 -10.01
C ILE A 164 -15.14 1.47 -11.53
N ALA A 165 -16.24 1.87 -12.15
CA ALA A 165 -16.30 2.13 -13.59
C ALA A 165 -15.42 3.34 -13.97
N ILE A 166 -14.46 3.14 -14.89
CA ILE A 166 -13.51 4.16 -15.37
C ILE A 166 -14.21 5.45 -15.80
N ALA A 167 -15.31 5.32 -16.55
CA ALA A 167 -15.97 6.47 -17.16
C ALA A 167 -16.74 7.33 -16.15
N SER A 168 -17.43 6.69 -15.19
CA SER A 168 -18.46 7.35 -14.37
C SER A 168 -18.14 7.42 -12.88
N GLY A 169 -17.14 6.67 -12.41
CA GLY A 169 -16.88 6.53 -10.99
C GLY A 169 -17.91 5.66 -10.23
N LYS A 170 -18.91 5.08 -10.90
CA LYS A 170 -19.90 4.23 -10.23
C LYS A 170 -19.25 2.93 -9.77
N ILE A 171 -19.54 2.52 -8.52
CA ILE A 171 -19.11 1.21 -8.00
C ILE A 171 -19.88 0.14 -8.78
N ALA A 172 -19.14 -0.71 -9.50
CA ALA A 172 -19.68 -1.85 -10.22
C ALA A 172 -19.92 -3.04 -9.28
N TRP A 173 -18.99 -3.26 -8.34
CA TRP A 173 -19.10 -4.21 -7.25
C TRP A 173 -18.05 -3.92 -6.16
N GLY A 174 -18.30 -4.41 -4.96
CA GLY A 174 -17.36 -4.45 -3.86
C GLY A 174 -17.38 -5.82 -3.19
N ARG A 175 -16.22 -6.35 -2.86
CA ARG A 175 -16.07 -7.62 -2.16
C ARG A 175 -15.41 -7.36 -0.81
N LYS A 176 -16.24 -7.31 0.25
CA LYS A 176 -15.75 -7.24 1.63
C LYS A 176 -15.17 -8.61 2.00
N LEU A 177 -13.92 -8.63 2.46
CA LEU A 177 -13.15 -9.85 2.74
C LEU A 177 -12.89 -10.05 4.23
N LEU A 178 -13.08 -8.99 5.03
CA LEU A 178 -13.12 -9.04 6.48
C LEU A 178 -14.30 -8.21 6.98
N LYS A 179 -15.03 -8.72 7.97
CA LYS A 179 -16.13 -8.04 8.66
C LYS A 179 -15.75 -7.78 10.10
N GLY A 180 -16.30 -6.72 10.68
CA GLY A 180 -16.07 -6.39 12.08
C GLY A 180 -14.67 -5.85 12.34
N ASP A 181 -13.97 -5.37 11.32
CA ASP A 181 -12.67 -4.73 11.49
C ASP A 181 -12.84 -3.22 11.64
N LEU A 182 -13.20 -2.82 12.84
CA LEU A 182 -13.29 -1.41 13.24
C LEU A 182 -12.19 -1.12 14.25
N TRP A 183 -11.27 -0.25 13.87
CA TRP A 183 -10.14 0.08 14.72
C TRP A 183 -9.66 1.52 14.51
N ASN A 184 -9.20 2.14 15.58
CA ASN A 184 -8.41 3.37 15.58
C ASN A 184 -7.48 3.36 16.78
N ILE A 185 -6.54 4.32 16.85
CA ILE A 185 -5.53 4.35 17.92
C ILE A 185 -6.13 4.49 19.34
N GLY A 186 -7.37 4.92 19.47
CA GLY A 186 -8.10 4.92 20.73
C GLY A 186 -8.32 3.51 21.32
N CYS A 187 -8.19 2.46 20.49
CA CYS A 187 -8.33 1.07 20.96
C CYS A 187 -7.14 0.59 21.79
N ILE A 188 -5.99 1.22 21.64
CA ILE A 188 -4.81 0.94 22.49
C ILE A 188 -4.61 1.98 23.61
N SER A 189 -5.54 2.95 23.74
CA SER A 189 -5.55 3.87 24.88
C SER A 189 -6.07 3.17 26.13
N SER A 190 -5.70 3.67 27.31
CA SER A 190 -6.05 3.06 28.61
C SER A 190 -7.55 3.06 28.89
N ASP A 191 -8.29 4.06 28.40
CA ASP A 191 -9.73 4.22 28.62
C ASP A 191 -10.59 3.56 27.54
N LYS A 192 -10.02 3.31 26.36
CA LYS A 192 -10.72 2.76 25.18
C LYS A 192 -12.01 3.52 24.77
N GLU A 193 -12.28 4.69 25.31
CA GLU A 193 -13.53 5.42 25.03
C GLU A 193 -13.63 5.85 23.56
N GLY A 194 -12.50 6.04 22.88
CA GLY A 194 -12.43 6.35 21.45
C GLY A 194 -12.58 5.14 20.52
N CYS A 195 -12.39 3.93 21.04
CA CYS A 195 -12.47 2.69 20.27
C CYS A 195 -13.90 2.39 19.83
N PRO A 196 -14.14 1.88 18.61
CA PRO A 196 -15.45 1.38 18.19
C PRO A 196 -15.97 0.29 19.11
N LYS A 197 -17.30 0.09 19.13
CA LYS A 197 -17.93 -0.94 19.98
C LYS A 197 -17.53 -2.36 19.61
N VAL A 198 -17.33 -2.61 18.34
CA VAL A 198 -16.80 -3.87 17.81
C VAL A 198 -15.36 -3.62 17.43
N GLU A 199 -14.43 -3.93 18.34
CA GLU A 199 -12.99 -3.77 18.11
C GLU A 199 -12.47 -4.84 17.15
N GLY A 200 -11.88 -4.44 16.03
CA GLY A 200 -11.25 -5.32 15.04
C GLY A 200 -9.73 -5.36 15.16
N PRO A 201 -9.09 -6.23 14.35
CA PRO A 201 -7.64 -6.46 14.40
C PRO A 201 -6.79 -5.46 13.58
N ASP A 202 -7.39 -4.49 12.88
CA ASP A 202 -6.70 -3.56 11.96
C ASP A 202 -6.00 -4.28 10.80
N PHE A 203 -6.75 -5.09 10.06
CA PHE A 203 -6.22 -5.92 8.97
C PHE A 203 -6.51 -5.37 7.57
N ASP A 204 -6.14 -4.15 7.34
CA ASP A 204 -6.25 -3.46 6.06
C ASP A 204 -5.76 -4.25 4.85
N PHE A 205 -6.25 -3.83 3.68
CA PHE A 205 -5.55 -4.05 2.41
C PHE A 205 -4.60 -2.88 2.14
N GLY A 206 -3.33 -3.01 2.54
CA GLY A 206 -2.29 -2.01 2.33
C GLY A 206 -1.67 -2.03 0.93
N SER A 207 -1.88 -3.12 0.20
CA SER A 207 -1.33 -3.32 -1.13
C SER A 207 -2.38 -3.18 -2.23
N SER A 208 -1.91 -2.85 -3.44
CA SER A 208 -2.74 -2.87 -4.65
C SER A 208 -3.17 -4.29 -4.99
N ALA A 209 -4.41 -4.47 -5.44
CA ALA A 209 -4.82 -5.73 -6.05
C ALA A 209 -4.13 -5.89 -7.42
N ILE A 210 -3.45 -7.01 -7.65
CA ILE A 210 -2.76 -7.30 -8.91
C ILE A 210 -3.75 -7.97 -9.86
N LEU A 211 -3.99 -7.38 -11.05
CA LEU A 211 -4.71 -8.04 -12.12
C LEU A 211 -3.72 -8.94 -12.87
N HIS A 212 -3.83 -10.25 -12.66
CA HIS A 212 -2.93 -11.25 -13.21
C HIS A 212 -3.63 -12.10 -14.27
N THR A 213 -2.93 -12.42 -15.37
CA THR A 213 -3.41 -13.31 -16.42
C THR A 213 -2.71 -14.67 -16.29
N LEU A 214 -3.48 -15.69 -15.97
CA LEU A 214 -2.98 -17.08 -15.90
C LEU A 214 -2.60 -17.60 -17.29
N SER A 215 -1.80 -18.67 -17.34
CA SER A 215 -1.42 -19.37 -18.59
C SER A 215 -2.63 -19.86 -19.40
N SER A 216 -3.77 -20.09 -18.75
CA SER A 216 -5.05 -20.41 -19.40
C SER A 216 -5.72 -19.22 -20.10
N GLY A 217 -5.20 -17.98 -19.94
CA GLY A 217 -5.82 -16.75 -20.41
C GLY A 217 -6.88 -16.19 -19.45
N HIS A 218 -7.27 -16.93 -18.40
CA HIS A 218 -8.18 -16.42 -17.38
C HIS A 218 -7.48 -15.37 -16.51
N GLN A 219 -8.19 -14.29 -16.17
CA GLN A 219 -7.65 -13.24 -15.30
C GLN A 219 -8.17 -13.40 -13.87
N VAL A 220 -7.28 -13.15 -12.91
CA VAL A 220 -7.59 -13.16 -11.49
C VAL A 220 -7.07 -11.87 -10.84
N LEU A 221 -7.66 -11.48 -9.71
CA LEU A 221 -7.13 -10.44 -8.84
C LEU A 221 -6.44 -11.10 -7.64
N LEU A 222 -5.19 -10.71 -7.39
CA LEU A 222 -4.40 -11.13 -6.23
C LEU A 222 -4.36 -9.97 -5.24
N ALA A 223 -4.94 -10.15 -4.07
CA ALA A 223 -5.01 -9.11 -3.03
C ALA A 223 -4.41 -9.62 -1.72
N GLY A 224 -3.32 -8.98 -1.29
CA GLY A 224 -2.67 -9.25 -0.01
C GLY A 224 -3.27 -8.42 1.11
N GLN A 225 -3.48 -9.00 2.28
CA GLN A 225 -4.08 -8.35 3.45
C GLN A 225 -3.16 -8.45 4.67
N LYS A 226 -3.19 -7.44 5.55
CA LYS A 226 -2.46 -7.41 6.85
C LYS A 226 -2.76 -8.63 7.73
N SER A 227 -3.90 -9.31 7.51
CA SER A 227 -4.23 -10.59 8.16
C SER A 227 -3.25 -11.73 7.81
N GLY A 228 -2.32 -11.54 6.88
CA GLY A 228 -1.48 -12.61 6.35
C GLY A 228 -2.20 -13.54 5.39
N VAL A 229 -3.34 -13.13 4.84
CA VAL A 229 -4.10 -13.87 3.84
C VAL A 229 -3.92 -13.24 2.46
N LEU A 230 -3.54 -14.07 1.49
CA LEU A 230 -3.60 -13.76 0.08
C LEU A 230 -4.95 -14.21 -0.48
N HIS A 231 -5.73 -13.27 -1.00
CA HIS A 231 -7.02 -13.52 -1.63
C HIS A 231 -6.86 -13.59 -3.14
N ILE A 232 -7.41 -14.64 -3.76
CA ILE A 232 -7.48 -14.82 -5.22
C ILE A 232 -8.94 -14.68 -5.61
N LEU A 233 -9.27 -13.65 -6.42
CA LEU A 233 -10.63 -13.28 -6.75
C LEU A 233 -10.86 -13.36 -8.26
N ASP A 234 -12.10 -13.66 -8.66
CA ASP A 234 -12.54 -13.69 -10.06
C ASP A 234 -13.17 -12.35 -10.46
N PRO A 235 -12.49 -11.53 -11.28
CA PRO A 235 -13.03 -10.23 -11.71
C PRO A 235 -14.26 -10.38 -12.63
N ASP A 236 -14.42 -11.49 -13.36
CA ASP A 236 -15.57 -11.74 -14.21
C ASP A 236 -16.80 -12.17 -13.42
N LYS A 237 -16.62 -12.60 -12.17
CA LYS A 237 -17.69 -12.97 -11.24
C LYS A 237 -17.82 -11.98 -10.08
N ARG A 238 -17.67 -10.68 -10.37
CA ARG A 238 -17.82 -9.58 -9.41
C ARG A 238 -16.99 -9.77 -8.15
N GLY A 239 -15.71 -10.17 -8.32
CA GLY A 239 -14.78 -10.39 -7.22
C GLY A 239 -15.13 -11.61 -6.36
N ALA A 240 -15.79 -12.62 -6.90
CA ALA A 240 -16.02 -13.88 -6.18
C ALA A 240 -14.68 -14.49 -5.75
N VAL A 241 -14.63 -14.94 -4.49
CA VAL A 241 -13.42 -15.55 -3.94
C VAL A 241 -13.22 -16.93 -4.60
N ILE A 242 -12.12 -17.06 -5.34
CA ILE A 242 -11.66 -18.34 -5.86
C ILE A 242 -10.94 -19.10 -4.75
N ARG A 243 -10.06 -18.38 -4.02
CA ARG A 243 -9.23 -18.97 -2.96
C ARG A 243 -8.75 -17.93 -1.96
N GLN A 244 -8.50 -18.39 -0.75
CA GLN A 244 -7.81 -17.67 0.30
C GLN A 244 -6.65 -18.53 0.79
N VAL A 245 -5.44 -17.97 0.78
CA VAL A 245 -4.22 -18.68 1.18
C VAL A 245 -3.59 -17.93 2.36
N ARG A 246 -3.53 -18.59 3.50
CA ARG A 246 -2.82 -18.02 4.66
C ARG A 246 -1.32 -18.23 4.49
N VAL A 247 -0.59 -17.14 4.37
CA VAL A 247 0.87 -17.12 4.22
C VAL A 247 1.58 -16.57 5.46
N GLY A 248 0.87 -15.84 6.32
CA GLY A 248 1.38 -15.24 7.56
C GLY A 248 0.39 -15.34 8.72
N LYS A 249 0.81 -14.89 9.90
CA LYS A 249 -0.02 -14.78 11.12
C LYS A 249 -0.93 -13.57 11.04
N GLY A 250 -0.38 -12.46 10.52
CA GLY A 250 -0.99 -11.14 10.52
C GLY A 250 -0.65 -10.34 11.77
N SER A 251 -0.60 -9.04 11.63
CA SER A 251 -0.43 -8.06 12.70
C SER A 251 -0.95 -6.69 12.27
N ILE A 252 -1.08 -5.73 13.17
CA ILE A 252 -1.40 -4.33 12.85
C ILE A 252 -0.32 -3.66 11.97
N GLY A 253 0.92 -4.13 12.04
CA GLY A 253 2.04 -3.73 11.17
C GLY A 253 2.23 -4.66 9.97
N GLY A 254 1.19 -5.41 9.62
CA GLY A 254 1.09 -6.25 8.43
C GLY A 254 1.43 -7.72 8.65
N GLY A 255 0.65 -8.55 7.98
CA GLY A 255 1.09 -9.81 7.41
C GLY A 255 1.58 -9.50 6.01
N ILE A 256 0.67 -9.23 5.03
CA ILE A 256 1.04 -8.71 3.70
C ILE A 256 0.79 -7.21 3.71
N GLU A 257 1.84 -6.40 3.78
CA GLU A 257 1.69 -4.95 3.98
C GLU A 257 1.70 -4.19 2.63
N TRP A 258 2.86 -4.07 1.97
CA TRP A 258 3.02 -3.18 0.82
C TRP A 258 2.83 -3.81 -0.54
N GLY A 259 2.86 -5.12 -0.65
CA GLY A 259 2.40 -5.81 -1.84
C GLY A 259 3.24 -7.00 -2.28
N PRO A 260 2.54 -8.03 -2.77
CA PRO A 260 3.15 -9.15 -3.48
C PRO A 260 3.56 -8.76 -4.90
N ALA A 261 4.33 -9.64 -5.56
CA ALA A 261 4.56 -9.61 -6.99
C ALA A 261 4.21 -10.98 -7.59
N SER A 262 3.88 -11.02 -8.89
CA SER A 262 3.56 -12.27 -9.56
C SER A 262 4.28 -12.42 -10.89
N ASP A 263 4.70 -13.62 -11.19
CA ASP A 263 5.12 -14.05 -12.51
C ASP A 263 4.10 -15.06 -13.08
N LYS A 264 4.43 -15.71 -14.18
CA LYS A 264 3.53 -16.62 -14.94
C LYS A 264 2.51 -17.40 -14.11
N ASP A 265 2.96 -18.11 -13.07
CA ASP A 265 2.12 -19.08 -12.34
C ASP A 265 2.20 -18.90 -10.81
N LYS A 266 3.14 -18.09 -10.33
CA LYS A 266 3.41 -17.91 -8.90
C LYS A 266 3.19 -16.46 -8.46
N VAL A 267 2.81 -16.32 -7.21
CA VAL A 267 2.83 -15.05 -6.48
C VAL A 267 3.84 -15.13 -5.35
N TYR A 268 4.67 -14.11 -5.24
CA TYR A 268 5.72 -13.97 -4.23
C TYR A 268 5.27 -12.95 -3.20
N THR A 269 5.21 -13.37 -1.96
CA THR A 269 4.65 -12.57 -0.87
C THR A 269 5.69 -12.41 0.23
N ALA A 270 6.16 -11.20 0.42
CA ALA A 270 6.88 -10.85 1.63
C ALA A 270 5.88 -10.69 2.78
N VAL A 271 6.17 -11.32 3.91
CA VAL A 271 5.31 -11.34 5.09
C VAL A 271 6.00 -10.61 6.23
N SER A 272 5.39 -9.53 6.66
CA SER A 272 5.87 -8.73 7.78
C SER A 272 5.80 -9.53 9.08
N ASP A 273 4.60 -9.90 9.50
CA ASP A 273 4.33 -10.55 10.78
C ASP A 273 5.14 -9.91 11.94
N ILE A 274 5.25 -8.56 11.89
CA ILE A 274 6.03 -7.80 12.86
C ILE A 274 5.46 -7.98 14.27
N ASP A 275 6.35 -8.18 15.20
CA ASP A 275 6.06 -8.10 16.63
C ASP A 275 6.92 -6.98 17.23
N PHE A 276 6.26 -5.92 17.71
CA PHE A 276 6.96 -4.75 18.26
C PHE A 276 7.71 -5.04 19.56
N THR A 277 7.47 -6.20 20.17
CA THR A 277 8.16 -6.66 21.40
C THR A 277 9.28 -7.65 21.10
N ASN A 278 9.31 -8.25 19.91
CA ASN A 278 10.32 -9.23 19.49
C ASN A 278 10.90 -8.87 18.10
N PRO A 279 12.07 -8.22 18.03
CA PRO A 279 12.67 -7.82 16.76
C PRO A 279 13.15 -8.99 15.88
N GLU A 280 13.21 -10.21 16.41
CA GLU A 280 13.52 -11.42 15.63
C GLU A 280 12.27 -12.00 14.94
N ALA A 281 11.08 -11.51 15.27
CA ALA A 281 9.84 -11.95 14.61
C ALA A 281 9.74 -11.43 13.18
N GLY A 282 9.27 -12.30 12.28
CA GLY A 282 9.01 -11.98 10.87
C GLY A 282 8.49 -13.20 10.13
N GLY A 283 7.74 -12.98 9.05
CA GLY A 283 7.10 -14.06 8.29
C GLY A 283 7.97 -14.64 7.17
N GLY A 284 8.90 -13.85 6.63
CA GLY A 284 9.78 -14.25 5.53
C GLY A 284 9.19 -14.02 4.14
N LEU A 285 9.70 -14.75 3.15
CA LEU A 285 9.27 -14.69 1.76
C LEU A 285 8.69 -16.03 1.31
N ILE A 286 7.52 -16.00 0.69
CA ILE A 286 6.78 -17.20 0.29
C ILE A 286 6.44 -17.11 -1.19
N ALA A 287 6.65 -18.22 -1.94
CA ALA A 287 6.10 -18.41 -3.26
C ALA A 287 4.89 -19.33 -3.18
N THR A 288 3.78 -18.89 -3.76
CA THR A 288 2.51 -19.62 -3.81
C THR A 288 2.11 -19.84 -5.26
N GLN A 289 1.71 -21.05 -5.61
CA GLN A 289 1.12 -21.37 -6.90
C GLN A 289 -0.27 -20.72 -7.02
N ILE A 290 -0.49 -19.86 -7.99
CA ILE A 290 -1.74 -19.07 -8.09
C ILE A 290 -2.94 -20.00 -8.32
N ALA A 291 -2.82 -20.99 -9.20
CA ALA A 291 -3.92 -21.86 -9.58
C ALA A 291 -4.40 -22.77 -8.44
N THR A 292 -3.49 -23.30 -7.63
CA THR A 292 -3.80 -24.28 -6.57
C THR A 292 -3.80 -23.67 -5.16
N GLY A 293 -3.07 -22.56 -4.95
CA GLY A 293 -2.82 -21.98 -3.64
C GLY A 293 -1.76 -22.71 -2.83
N GLU A 294 -1.09 -23.70 -3.41
CA GLU A 294 -0.04 -24.46 -2.75
C GLU A 294 1.22 -23.61 -2.55
N GLN A 295 1.84 -23.77 -1.40
CA GLN A 295 3.15 -23.19 -1.14
C GLN A 295 4.21 -23.94 -1.95
N VAL A 296 4.88 -23.22 -2.88
CA VAL A 296 5.99 -23.81 -3.67
C VAL A 296 7.26 -23.88 -2.84
N TRP A 297 7.60 -22.76 -2.20
CA TRP A 297 8.71 -22.67 -1.25
C TRP A 297 8.47 -21.54 -0.24
N ARG A 298 9.21 -21.61 0.85
CA ARG A 298 9.24 -20.57 1.89
C ARG A 298 10.66 -20.34 2.37
N VAL A 299 11.06 -19.09 2.44
CA VAL A 299 12.30 -18.65 3.10
C VAL A 299 11.89 -17.93 4.39
N PRO A 300 12.23 -18.46 5.56
CA PRO A 300 11.99 -17.80 6.83
C PRO A 300 12.68 -16.43 6.90
N ALA A 301 12.15 -15.50 7.69
CA ALA A 301 12.81 -14.24 7.95
C ALA A 301 14.21 -14.52 8.56
N PRO A 302 15.30 -13.95 7.99
CA PRO A 302 16.63 -14.13 8.55
C PRO A 302 16.74 -13.44 9.91
N LYS A 303 17.62 -13.95 10.76
CA LYS A 303 17.98 -13.25 12.01
C LYS A 303 18.61 -11.90 11.63
N PRO A 304 18.07 -10.76 12.10
CA PRO A 304 18.57 -9.45 11.70
C PRO A 304 19.95 -9.18 12.32
N PRO A 305 20.94 -8.76 11.52
CA PRO A 305 22.30 -8.51 12.02
C PRO A 305 22.39 -7.26 12.91
N CYS A 306 21.38 -6.40 12.86
CA CYS A 306 21.29 -5.14 13.61
C CYS A 306 20.59 -5.26 14.95
N LEU A 307 20.45 -6.45 15.51
CA LEU A 307 19.78 -6.64 16.81
C LEU A 307 20.37 -5.74 17.91
N GLY A 308 19.49 -5.09 18.67
CA GLY A 308 19.85 -4.10 19.67
C GLY A 308 19.92 -2.65 19.15
N GLU A 309 19.91 -2.43 17.85
CA GLU A 309 19.80 -1.08 17.27
C GLU A 309 18.32 -0.65 17.13
N LYS A 310 18.06 0.64 17.32
CA LYS A 310 16.71 1.21 17.16
C LYS A 310 16.14 0.94 15.77
N GLY A 311 14.93 0.43 15.71
CA GLY A 311 14.21 0.19 14.46
C GLY A 311 14.68 -1.06 13.68
N CYS A 312 15.54 -1.88 14.27
CA CYS A 312 15.94 -3.18 13.71
C CYS A 312 14.84 -4.23 13.89
N SER A 313 14.48 -4.93 12.82
CA SER A 313 13.54 -6.05 12.88
C SER A 313 13.74 -7.01 11.71
N ALA A 314 13.43 -8.29 11.93
CA ALA A 314 13.40 -9.32 10.88
C ALA A 314 12.19 -9.19 9.92
N ALA A 315 11.20 -8.37 10.26
CA ALA A 315 9.98 -8.22 9.49
C ALA A 315 10.25 -7.72 8.05
N GLN A 316 9.46 -8.23 7.10
CA GLN A 316 9.57 -7.93 5.67
C GLN A 316 8.29 -7.29 5.15
N PRO A 317 7.96 -6.05 5.54
CA PRO A 317 6.75 -5.37 5.06
C PRO A 317 6.87 -4.85 3.62
N ALA A 318 8.10 -4.55 3.15
CA ALA A 318 8.32 -3.93 1.85
C ALA A 318 7.68 -4.72 0.70
N ALA A 319 7.15 -4.03 -0.28
CA ALA A 319 6.69 -4.65 -1.51
C ALA A 319 7.84 -5.37 -2.22
N VAL A 320 7.54 -6.49 -2.86
CA VAL A 320 8.53 -7.25 -3.61
C VAL A 320 8.48 -6.91 -5.09
N THR A 321 9.57 -7.14 -5.79
CA THR A 321 9.67 -7.02 -7.25
C THR A 321 10.20 -8.32 -7.81
N VAL A 322 9.59 -8.79 -8.90
CA VAL A 322 9.99 -10.02 -9.59
C VAL A 322 10.39 -9.75 -11.03
N ILE A 323 11.48 -10.36 -11.45
CA ILE A 323 11.89 -10.49 -12.84
C ILE A 323 12.09 -11.97 -13.17
N PRO A 324 12.24 -12.38 -14.44
CA PRO A 324 12.54 -13.77 -14.76
C PRO A 324 13.75 -14.29 -13.99
N GLY A 325 13.54 -15.30 -13.15
CA GLY A 325 14.56 -15.97 -12.36
C GLY A 325 14.84 -15.36 -10.98
N ALA A 326 14.41 -14.13 -10.66
CA ALA A 326 14.79 -13.46 -9.41
C ALA A 326 13.65 -12.67 -8.75
N VAL A 327 13.56 -12.75 -7.42
CA VAL A 327 12.66 -11.97 -6.55
C VAL A 327 13.48 -11.09 -5.61
N PHE A 328 13.17 -9.81 -5.59
CA PHE A 328 13.84 -8.79 -4.77
C PHE A 328 12.94 -8.43 -3.57
N SER A 329 13.45 -8.58 -2.37
CA SER A 329 12.74 -8.31 -1.11
C SER A 329 13.59 -7.47 -0.17
N GLY A 330 13.07 -6.32 0.24
CA GLY A 330 13.63 -5.48 1.29
C GLY A 330 13.05 -5.83 2.67
N SER A 331 13.80 -5.55 3.73
CA SER A 331 13.38 -5.83 5.10
C SER A 331 13.73 -4.70 6.06
N LEU A 332 13.15 -4.74 7.27
CA LEU A 332 13.39 -3.70 8.28
C LEU A 332 14.80 -3.74 8.86
N ASP A 333 15.53 -4.85 8.69
CA ASP A 333 16.94 -4.93 9.03
C ASP A 333 17.86 -4.14 8.07
N GLY A 334 17.27 -3.54 7.01
CA GLY A 334 17.98 -2.73 6.04
C GLY A 334 18.70 -3.54 4.96
N HIS A 335 18.41 -4.83 4.86
CA HIS A 335 18.95 -5.68 3.80
C HIS A 335 18.00 -5.77 2.60
N LEU A 336 18.55 -5.61 1.41
CA LEU A 336 17.92 -6.02 0.16
C LEU A 336 18.44 -7.41 -0.21
N ARG A 337 17.54 -8.37 -0.25
CA ARG A 337 17.86 -9.76 -0.61
C ARG A 337 17.20 -10.16 -1.90
N VAL A 338 17.92 -10.93 -2.70
CA VAL A 338 17.45 -11.45 -3.98
C VAL A 338 17.43 -12.97 -3.91
N TYR A 339 16.30 -13.55 -4.29
CA TYR A 339 16.06 -14.97 -4.21
C TYR A 339 15.71 -15.54 -5.58
N ALA A 340 16.10 -16.80 -5.85
CA ALA A 340 15.71 -17.51 -7.05
C ALA A 340 14.19 -17.79 -7.05
N THR A 341 13.52 -17.50 -8.17
CA THR A 341 12.07 -17.80 -8.31
C THR A 341 11.76 -19.28 -8.30
N ALA A 342 12.74 -20.13 -8.61
CA ALA A 342 12.58 -21.58 -8.70
C ALA A 342 12.39 -22.23 -7.32
N ASP A 343 13.25 -21.90 -6.36
CA ASP A 343 13.40 -22.65 -5.12
C ASP A 343 13.62 -21.77 -3.87
N GLY A 344 13.65 -20.43 -4.03
CA GLY A 344 13.90 -19.50 -2.94
C GLY A 344 15.36 -19.42 -2.49
N LYS A 345 16.32 -20.00 -3.24
CA LYS A 345 17.73 -19.89 -2.91
C LYS A 345 18.19 -18.43 -2.92
N LEU A 346 18.91 -18.00 -1.89
CA LEU A 346 19.50 -16.68 -1.81
C LEU A 346 20.57 -16.52 -2.92
N LEU A 347 20.39 -15.52 -3.79
CA LEU A 347 21.28 -15.17 -4.89
C LEU A 347 22.18 -14.00 -4.53
N TRP A 348 21.68 -13.02 -3.79
CA TRP A 348 22.40 -11.81 -3.41
C TRP A 348 21.82 -11.23 -2.13
N ASP A 349 22.69 -10.65 -1.30
CA ASP A 349 22.34 -9.97 -0.06
C ASP A 349 23.15 -8.68 0.07
N LEU A 350 22.46 -7.55 0.18
CA LEU A 350 23.07 -6.23 0.30
C LEU A 350 22.62 -5.57 1.61
N ASP A 351 23.58 -5.30 2.49
CA ASP A 351 23.38 -4.40 3.62
C ASP A 351 23.40 -2.94 3.12
N THR A 352 22.27 -2.25 3.25
CA THR A 352 22.13 -0.84 2.86
C THR A 352 22.33 0.12 4.04
N ARG A 353 22.49 -0.36 5.27
CA ARG A 353 22.65 0.49 6.48
C ARG A 353 24.04 1.11 6.58
N LYS A 354 24.98 0.65 5.80
CA LYS A 354 26.33 1.21 5.74
C LYS A 354 26.35 2.60 5.07
N PRO A 355 27.40 3.41 5.33
CA PRO A 355 27.59 4.68 4.63
C PRO A 355 27.82 4.48 3.13
N PHE A 356 27.33 5.41 2.33
CA PHE A 356 27.54 5.48 0.88
C PHE A 356 28.10 6.83 0.48
N SER A 357 29.06 6.84 -0.45
CA SER A 357 29.42 8.04 -1.19
C SER A 357 28.31 8.35 -2.19
N THR A 358 27.83 9.59 -2.20
CA THR A 358 26.71 9.98 -3.05
C THR A 358 27.15 10.93 -4.16
N VAL A 359 26.44 10.92 -5.28
CA VAL A 359 26.74 11.77 -6.44
C VAL A 359 26.55 13.26 -6.18
N ASN A 360 25.81 13.60 -5.13
CA ASN A 360 25.54 15.00 -4.72
C ASN A 360 26.38 15.45 -3.51
N ASN A 361 27.39 14.68 -3.12
CA ASN A 361 28.30 14.95 -2.00
C ASN A 361 27.62 15.11 -0.62
N VAL A 362 26.41 14.57 -0.46
CA VAL A 362 25.75 14.45 0.84
C VAL A 362 26.12 13.11 1.45
N THR A 363 26.43 13.06 2.74
CA THR A 363 26.67 11.78 3.42
C THR A 363 25.41 10.94 3.35
N GLY A 364 25.48 9.79 2.67
CA GLY A 364 24.41 8.85 2.48
C GLY A 364 24.49 7.69 3.46
N LYS A 365 23.37 7.30 4.05
CA LYS A 365 23.23 6.09 4.84
C LYS A 365 21.82 5.52 4.61
N GLY A 366 21.75 4.24 4.31
CA GLY A 366 20.45 3.55 4.26
C GLY A 366 19.95 3.17 5.65
N GLY A 367 18.77 2.59 5.67
CA GLY A 367 18.08 2.15 6.87
C GLY A 367 17.05 1.07 6.54
N SER A 368 15.95 1.03 7.27
CA SER A 368 14.88 0.07 7.03
C SER A 368 14.23 0.27 5.66
N MET A 369 13.80 -0.83 5.03
CA MET A 369 12.96 -0.82 3.84
C MET A 369 11.52 -1.11 4.25
N ASN A 370 10.68 -0.08 4.21
CA ASN A 370 9.28 -0.16 4.63
C ASN A 370 8.41 0.68 3.66
N GLY A 371 7.97 0.10 2.57
CA GLY A 371 7.19 0.81 1.57
C GLY A 371 7.31 0.19 0.19
N ALA A 372 7.48 1.03 -0.84
CA ALA A 372 7.60 0.59 -2.22
C ALA A 372 8.79 -0.37 -2.40
N GLY A 373 8.59 -1.39 -3.22
CA GLY A 373 9.64 -2.33 -3.59
C GLY A 373 10.67 -1.71 -4.54
N PRO A 374 11.76 -2.44 -4.84
CA PRO A 374 12.75 -2.04 -5.82
C PRO A 374 12.13 -1.81 -7.21
N THR A 375 12.65 -0.87 -7.96
CA THR A 375 12.27 -0.65 -9.37
C THR A 375 13.37 -1.18 -10.28
N ILE A 376 13.01 -2.03 -11.24
CA ILE A 376 13.95 -2.62 -12.20
C ILE A 376 13.51 -2.24 -13.60
N VAL A 377 14.37 -1.53 -14.33
CA VAL A 377 14.08 -1.04 -15.67
C VAL A 377 15.38 -0.81 -16.45
N GLY A 378 15.42 -1.18 -17.74
CA GLY A 378 16.55 -0.90 -18.62
C GLY A 378 17.91 -1.43 -18.12
N GLY A 379 17.93 -2.60 -17.45
CA GLY A 379 19.13 -3.16 -16.86
C GLY A 379 19.61 -2.47 -15.58
N MET A 380 18.81 -1.58 -15.02
CA MET A 380 19.10 -0.88 -13.76
C MET A 380 18.15 -1.31 -12.65
N LEU A 381 18.66 -1.43 -11.45
CA LEU A 381 17.93 -1.63 -10.20
C LEU A 381 17.99 -0.35 -9.36
N PHE A 382 16.83 0.19 -8.97
CA PHE A 382 16.73 1.36 -8.10
C PHE A 382 16.08 0.96 -6.77
N VAL A 383 16.69 1.34 -5.66
CA VAL A 383 16.23 0.99 -4.31
C VAL A 383 16.28 2.20 -3.40
N ASN A 384 15.15 2.54 -2.81
CA ASN A 384 15.08 3.48 -1.68
C ASN A 384 15.40 2.73 -0.38
N SER A 385 16.30 3.26 0.44
CA SER A 385 16.59 2.71 1.75
C SER A 385 16.56 3.79 2.84
N GLY A 386 15.90 3.48 3.94
CA GLY A 386 15.77 4.36 5.10
C GLY A 386 14.45 5.11 5.19
N TYR A 387 13.36 4.57 4.64
CA TYR A 387 12.04 5.13 4.85
C TYR A 387 11.58 4.82 6.29
N ASP A 388 11.62 5.85 7.14
CA ASP A 388 11.16 5.75 8.53
C ASP A 388 9.64 5.88 8.61
N PHE A 389 8.99 4.77 8.92
CA PHE A 389 7.57 4.71 9.25
C PHE A 389 7.38 3.84 10.49
N GLY A 390 6.74 4.40 11.53
CA GLY A 390 6.47 3.66 12.77
C GLY A 390 7.71 3.38 13.62
N GLY A 391 8.76 4.23 13.53
CA GLY A 391 9.97 4.12 14.37
C GLY A 391 11.01 3.14 13.86
N THR A 392 10.97 2.80 12.57
CA THR A 392 12.00 2.00 11.88
C THR A 392 13.31 2.80 11.70
N ALA A 393 14.38 2.17 11.23
CA ALA A 393 15.67 2.84 11.08
C ALA A 393 15.66 3.84 9.91
N PRO A 394 15.88 5.14 10.13
CA PRO A 394 15.89 6.15 9.07
C PRO A 394 17.14 6.07 8.21
N GLY A 395 17.03 6.56 6.97
CA GLY A 395 18.11 6.72 6.02
C GLY A 395 17.76 7.76 4.96
N ASN A 396 18.68 8.01 4.02
CA ASN A 396 18.52 9.08 3.04
C ASN A 396 19.10 8.72 1.66
N VAL A 397 19.10 7.43 1.28
CA VAL A 397 19.72 7.02 0.02
C VAL A 397 18.71 6.45 -0.97
N LEU A 398 18.90 6.83 -2.24
CA LEU A 398 18.42 6.13 -3.41
C LEU A 398 19.64 5.44 -4.03
N LEU A 399 19.67 4.13 -4.02
CA LEU A 399 20.74 3.31 -4.60
C LEU A 399 20.36 2.93 -6.03
N ALA A 400 21.33 2.98 -6.93
CA ALA A 400 21.18 2.54 -8.31
C ALA A 400 22.29 1.54 -8.64
N PHE A 401 21.93 0.40 -9.20
CA PHE A 401 22.85 -0.66 -9.61
C PHE A 401 22.63 -0.99 -11.08
N SER A 402 23.71 -1.10 -11.84
CA SER A 402 23.65 -1.66 -13.20
C SER A 402 23.91 -3.17 -13.18
N VAL A 403 23.50 -3.86 -14.24
CA VAL A 403 23.70 -5.32 -14.39
C VAL A 403 25.17 -5.70 -14.35
N ASP A 404 26.04 -4.86 -14.87
CA ASP A 404 27.49 -5.05 -14.97
C ASP A 404 28.26 -4.45 -13.78
N GLY A 405 27.57 -3.95 -12.77
CA GLY A 405 28.18 -3.46 -11.51
C GLY A 405 28.92 -2.13 -11.64
N ARG A 406 28.61 -1.31 -12.66
CA ARG A 406 29.21 -0.01 -12.92
C ARG A 406 28.31 1.14 -12.54
#